data_e2355e221852612c2833f91899d741c3
#
_entry.id   e2355e221852612c2833f91899d741c3
#
_cell.length_a   1.000
_cell.length_b   1.000
_cell.length_c   1.000
_cell.angle_alpha   90.00
_cell.angle_beta   90.00
_cell.angle_gamma   90.00
#
_symmetry.space_group_name_H-M   'P 1'
#
loop_
_entity.id
_entity.type
_entity.pdbx_description
1 polymer ?
#
loop_
_entity_poly.entity_id
_entity_poly.type
_entity_poly.pdbx_seq_one_letter_code
_entity_poly.pdbx_strand_id
1 'polypeptide(L)'
;MKDKKIKVFYAVQVSNFTFVDGKPKWLLRNDACTNIAIGIISTILKRYPDQFKFLVKLPAAFDTIDVLHLEDLFKPEFHKDIEFLIDDIPHSPVTSRYHFDMQRYLNDPQYLKTFEDVDVMINDENTLTKNWRVLFNEWKLSIPIISTNYFLDSPIANKVPERIRYYERQMESFIASDIAAFQCEAGRVEAMEAYDILFKSRDILAPQSVWGVGAHYAEIEEYHTDKKFEIPTIYFGNRISDTANRYTNYDTFAEAIGILSTITDKPFRAVMLNPTRKATPEQLELINTLSKHQVEVMSNSEKFTRADYLTFINKSHIACNLFVTEVHGGVTHCEAMMAKNILVMPRVNNYLHKMLKAGHADYPYFTKIDQDQPHKPDARDVAMKIKEALDSIGTLKETEIRELCHDIGYKHESYESACDRIVNDIHTLVFPILNHKN
;
A
#
# COMPACT_ATOMS: atom_id res chain seq x y z
N MET A 1 11.66 -22.12 27.62
CA MET A 1 11.16 -21.60 26.32
C MET A 1 11.73 -20.22 25.92
N LYS A 2 12.92 -19.84 26.44
CA LYS A 2 13.47 -18.49 26.19
C LYS A 2 14.28 -18.34 24.88
N ASP A 3 14.53 -19.43 24.14
CA ASP A 3 15.55 -19.42 23.07
C ASP A 3 15.05 -19.70 21.64
N LYS A 4 13.76 -19.99 21.42
CA LYS A 4 13.24 -20.22 20.06
C LYS A 4 12.53 -18.97 19.55
N LYS A 5 13.08 -18.35 18.49
CA LYS A 5 12.39 -17.26 17.76
C LYS A 5 11.11 -17.78 17.10
N ILE A 6 10.07 -16.97 17.08
CA ILE A 6 8.86 -17.23 16.29
C ILE A 6 9.21 -17.08 14.81
N LYS A 7 9.00 -18.15 14.04
CA LYS A 7 9.22 -18.14 12.58
C LYS A 7 7.93 -17.76 11.87
N VAL A 8 7.95 -16.58 11.26
CA VAL A 8 6.83 -16.03 10.50
C VAL A 8 7.06 -16.29 9.01
N PHE A 9 6.17 -17.01 8.36
CA PHE A 9 6.15 -17.08 6.91
C PHE A 9 5.36 -15.89 6.35
N TYR A 10 6.03 -15.03 5.60
CA TYR A 10 5.43 -13.86 4.98
C TYR A 10 5.30 -14.04 3.47
N ALA A 11 4.09 -14.29 2.98
CA ALA A 11 3.81 -14.42 1.57
C ALA A 11 3.49 -13.05 0.96
N VAL A 12 4.49 -12.42 0.35
CA VAL A 12 4.37 -11.09 -0.23
C VAL A 12 3.61 -11.14 -1.54
N GLN A 13 2.66 -10.22 -1.70
CA GLN A 13 2.04 -9.95 -2.98
C GLN A 13 2.89 -8.96 -3.77
N VAL A 14 3.39 -9.36 -4.94
CA VAL A 14 4.11 -8.46 -5.85
C VAL A 14 3.28 -8.21 -7.10
N SER A 15 3.04 -6.95 -7.42
CA SER A 15 2.17 -6.55 -8.53
C SER A 15 2.86 -5.76 -9.62
N ASN A 16 4.03 -5.18 -9.34
CA ASN A 16 4.75 -4.33 -10.29
C ASN A 16 5.88 -5.08 -10.98
N PHE A 17 5.89 -4.97 -12.30
CA PHE A 17 6.94 -5.51 -13.15
C PHE A 17 7.18 -4.60 -14.35
N THR A 18 8.32 -4.75 -14.98
CA THR A 18 8.69 -4.12 -16.25
C THR A 18 9.19 -5.17 -17.23
N PHE A 19 9.42 -4.79 -18.47
CA PHE A 19 10.09 -5.64 -19.45
C PHE A 19 11.50 -5.12 -19.72
N VAL A 20 12.48 -6.00 -19.59
CA VAL A 20 13.89 -5.78 -19.95
C VAL A 20 14.24 -6.81 -21.01
N ASP A 21 14.67 -6.35 -22.18
CA ASP A 21 14.98 -7.21 -23.34
C ASP A 21 13.85 -8.21 -23.69
N GLY A 22 12.59 -7.73 -23.59
CA GLY A 22 11.40 -8.54 -23.86
C GLY A 22 11.03 -9.54 -22.74
N LYS A 23 11.79 -9.60 -21.65
CA LYS A 23 11.50 -10.45 -20.50
C LYS A 23 10.93 -9.66 -19.34
N PRO A 24 9.90 -10.15 -18.63
CA PRO A 24 9.36 -9.47 -17.47
C PRO A 24 10.35 -9.50 -16.30
N LYS A 25 10.52 -8.35 -15.65
CA LYS A 25 11.33 -8.17 -14.45
C LYS A 25 10.49 -7.56 -13.34
N TRP A 26 10.50 -8.15 -12.16
CA TRP A 26 9.80 -7.61 -11.00
C TRP A 26 10.48 -6.34 -10.46
N LEU A 27 9.67 -5.35 -10.12
CA LEU A 27 10.12 -4.07 -9.56
C LEU A 27 9.84 -4.05 -8.05
N LEU A 28 10.57 -4.88 -7.30
CA LEU A 28 10.30 -5.09 -5.87
C LEU A 28 10.32 -3.77 -5.06
N ARG A 29 11.33 -2.95 -5.23
CA ARG A 29 11.44 -1.65 -4.52
C ARG A 29 10.42 -0.60 -4.95
N ASN A 30 9.82 -0.77 -6.11
CA ASN A 30 8.77 0.11 -6.63
C ASN A 30 7.37 -0.48 -6.47
N ASP A 31 7.25 -1.60 -5.76
CA ASP A 31 5.98 -2.25 -5.46
C ASP A 31 5.49 -1.86 -4.06
N ALA A 32 4.25 -1.38 -3.97
CA ALA A 32 3.69 -0.93 -2.70
C ALA A 32 3.58 -2.07 -1.68
N CYS A 33 3.15 -3.26 -2.10
CA CYS A 33 2.99 -4.40 -1.20
C CYS A 33 4.35 -4.91 -0.72
N THR A 34 5.35 -4.95 -1.59
CA THR A 34 6.73 -5.30 -1.19
C THR A 34 7.27 -4.29 -0.17
N ASN A 35 7.05 -2.99 -0.39
CA ASN A 35 7.48 -1.96 0.57
C ASN A 35 6.73 -2.07 1.92
N ILE A 36 5.44 -2.45 1.89
CA ILE A 36 4.68 -2.74 3.12
C ILE A 36 5.33 -3.91 3.86
N ALA A 37 5.59 -5.03 3.19
CA ALA A 37 6.21 -6.19 3.80
C ALA A 37 7.59 -5.86 4.40
N ILE A 38 8.46 -5.17 3.64
CA ILE A 38 9.77 -4.73 4.11
C ILE A 38 9.65 -3.84 5.36
N GLY A 39 8.72 -2.88 5.33
CA GLY A 39 8.49 -1.96 6.44
C GLY A 39 8.01 -2.66 7.70
N ILE A 40 7.03 -3.55 7.59
CA ILE A 40 6.51 -4.36 8.70
C ILE A 40 7.62 -5.23 9.29
N ILE A 41 8.31 -6.02 8.46
CA ILE A 41 9.36 -6.95 8.89
C ILE A 41 10.49 -6.17 9.57
N SER A 42 11.00 -5.10 8.96
CA SER A 42 12.08 -4.28 9.51
C SER A 42 11.69 -3.65 10.84
N THR A 43 10.45 -3.18 10.96
CA THR A 43 9.94 -2.57 12.20
C THR A 43 9.82 -3.61 13.32
N ILE A 44 9.31 -4.81 13.03
CA ILE A 44 9.20 -5.90 14.00
C ILE A 44 10.60 -6.32 14.47
N LEU A 45 11.53 -6.57 13.53
CA LEU A 45 12.90 -7.00 13.89
C LEU A 45 13.66 -5.93 14.69
N LYS A 46 13.44 -4.65 14.41
CA LYS A 46 14.04 -3.54 15.16
C LYS A 46 13.46 -3.43 16.58
N ARG A 47 12.14 -3.58 16.73
CA ARG A 47 11.44 -3.33 18.01
C ARG A 47 11.44 -4.55 18.93
N TYR A 48 11.48 -5.74 18.36
CA TYR A 48 11.49 -7.02 19.06
C TYR A 48 12.71 -7.86 18.65
N PRO A 49 13.92 -7.38 18.92
CA PRO A 49 15.15 -8.08 18.53
C PRO A 49 15.17 -9.48 19.16
N ASP A 50 15.65 -10.44 18.41
CA ASP A 50 15.78 -11.85 18.81
C ASP A 50 14.48 -12.62 19.13
N GLN A 51 13.29 -12.01 18.91
CA GLN A 51 12.01 -12.72 19.11
C GLN A 51 11.45 -13.34 17.83
N PHE A 52 11.79 -12.78 16.67
CA PHE A 52 11.24 -13.19 15.38
C PHE A 52 12.32 -13.55 14.38
N LYS A 53 11.95 -14.41 13.45
CA LYS A 53 12.62 -14.59 12.16
C LYS A 53 11.58 -14.77 11.06
N PHE A 54 11.93 -14.39 9.85
CA PHE A 54 11.00 -14.35 8.72
C PHE A 54 11.48 -15.25 7.60
N LEU A 55 10.55 -16.04 7.05
CA LEU A 55 10.66 -16.69 5.76
C LEU A 55 9.82 -15.88 4.78
N VAL A 56 10.46 -15.12 3.90
CA VAL A 56 9.80 -14.20 2.98
C VAL A 56 9.63 -14.84 1.62
N LYS A 57 8.38 -15.09 1.21
CA LYS A 57 8.07 -15.59 -0.13
C LYS A 57 8.03 -14.46 -1.12
N LEU A 58 8.84 -14.58 -2.17
CA LEU A 58 8.81 -13.69 -3.33
C LEU A 58 8.57 -14.49 -4.61
N PRO A 59 7.85 -13.94 -5.61
CA PRO A 59 7.77 -14.60 -6.91
C PRO A 59 9.14 -14.62 -7.57
N ALA A 60 9.51 -15.74 -8.19
CA ALA A 60 10.65 -15.75 -9.08
C ALA A 60 10.35 -14.78 -10.24
N ALA A 61 11.21 -13.82 -10.41
CA ALA A 61 11.25 -13.15 -11.69
C ALA A 61 12.07 -14.03 -12.62
N PHE A 62 11.57 -14.27 -13.79
CA PHE A 62 12.24 -14.88 -14.90
C PHE A 62 13.70 -14.35 -14.99
N ASP A 63 14.69 -15.10 -14.65
CA ASP A 63 16.12 -14.73 -14.61
C ASP A 63 16.59 -13.77 -13.48
N THR A 64 15.80 -13.46 -12.46
CA THR A 64 16.23 -12.52 -11.38
C THR A 64 16.63 -13.21 -10.08
N ILE A 65 16.60 -14.51 -10.01
CA ILE A 65 17.06 -15.28 -8.81
C ILE A 65 18.52 -14.92 -8.48
N ASP A 66 19.34 -14.65 -9.49
CA ASP A 66 20.74 -14.26 -9.31
C ASP A 66 20.95 -12.80 -8.88
N VAL A 67 19.89 -11.99 -8.80
CA VAL A 67 19.94 -10.54 -8.56
C VAL A 67 19.27 -10.13 -7.25
N LEU A 68 18.56 -11.03 -6.56
CA LEU A 68 17.95 -10.76 -5.27
C LEU A 68 18.97 -10.90 -4.15
N HIS A 69 19.66 -9.80 -3.88
CA HIS A 69 20.47 -9.69 -2.69
C HIS A 69 19.63 -9.14 -1.52
N LEU A 70 19.83 -9.70 -0.32
CA LEU A 70 19.16 -9.20 0.89
C LEU A 70 19.43 -7.73 1.16
N GLU A 71 20.64 -7.28 0.84
CA GLU A 71 21.07 -5.88 0.95
C GLU A 71 20.27 -4.92 0.09
N ASP A 72 19.62 -5.42 -0.97
CA ASP A 72 18.75 -4.61 -1.82
C ASP A 72 17.38 -4.35 -1.18
N LEU A 73 16.96 -5.20 -0.26
CA LEU A 73 15.65 -5.13 0.37
C LEU A 73 15.70 -4.78 1.85
N PHE A 74 16.66 -5.33 2.59
CA PHE A 74 16.74 -5.18 4.04
C PHE A 74 18.10 -4.68 4.49
N LYS A 75 18.14 -3.93 5.60
CA LYS A 75 19.40 -3.48 6.21
C LYS A 75 20.22 -4.69 6.72
N PRO A 76 21.57 -4.63 6.68
CA PRO A 76 22.43 -5.76 7.05
C PRO A 76 22.19 -6.36 8.43
N GLU A 77 21.79 -5.53 9.41
CA GLU A 77 21.50 -6.00 10.77
C GLU A 77 20.34 -7.01 10.84
N PHE A 78 19.46 -7.06 9.83
CA PHE A 78 18.31 -7.96 9.78
C PHE A 78 18.56 -9.25 9.01
N HIS A 79 19.66 -9.35 8.24
CA HIS A 79 19.91 -10.48 7.34
C HIS A 79 19.94 -11.83 8.07
N LYS A 80 20.45 -11.87 9.31
CA LYS A 80 20.49 -13.11 10.14
C LYS A 80 19.12 -13.69 10.48
N ASP A 81 18.05 -12.86 10.39
CA ASP A 81 16.70 -13.21 10.79
C ASP A 81 15.73 -13.26 9.60
N ILE A 82 16.24 -13.20 8.37
CA ILE A 82 15.45 -13.25 7.15
C ILE A 82 15.97 -14.34 6.22
N GLU A 83 15.08 -15.23 5.83
CA GLU A 83 15.27 -16.25 4.81
C GLU A 83 14.34 -15.95 3.63
N PHE A 84 14.74 -16.27 2.41
CA PHE A 84 13.87 -16.13 1.25
C PHE A 84 13.40 -17.49 0.73
N LEU A 85 12.11 -17.57 0.42
CA LEU A 85 11.53 -18.61 -0.42
C LEU A 85 11.22 -17.99 -1.79
N ILE A 86 12.02 -18.31 -2.77
CA ILE A 86 11.79 -17.87 -4.14
C ILE A 86 10.86 -18.88 -4.81
N ASP A 87 9.65 -18.41 -5.14
CA ASP A 87 8.66 -19.25 -5.79
C ASP A 87 8.84 -19.15 -7.30
N ASP A 88 9.50 -20.16 -7.85
CA ASP A 88 9.86 -20.27 -9.27
C ASP A 88 8.66 -20.68 -10.14
N ILE A 89 7.48 -20.17 -9.86
CA ILE A 89 6.31 -20.47 -10.67
C ILE A 89 6.36 -19.66 -11.96
N PRO A 90 6.41 -20.30 -13.14
CA PRO A 90 6.44 -19.60 -14.42
C PRO A 90 5.07 -18.97 -14.70
N HIS A 91 4.92 -17.66 -14.47
CA HIS A 91 3.64 -17.00 -14.67
C HIS A 91 3.73 -15.80 -15.59
N SER A 92 2.65 -15.62 -16.36
CA SER A 92 2.30 -14.31 -16.83
C SER A 92 2.19 -13.37 -15.63
N PRO A 93 2.83 -12.20 -15.66
CA PRO A 93 2.74 -11.21 -14.58
C PRO A 93 1.29 -10.83 -14.22
N VAL A 94 0.36 -10.99 -15.14
CA VAL A 94 -1.08 -10.71 -14.95
C VAL A 94 -1.76 -11.79 -14.10
N THR A 95 -1.27 -13.03 -14.15
CA THR A 95 -1.90 -14.18 -13.45
C THR A 95 -1.14 -14.59 -12.18
N SER A 96 0.07 -14.11 -11.97
CA SER A 96 0.91 -14.49 -10.81
C SER A 96 0.23 -14.24 -9.46
N ARG A 97 -0.56 -13.17 -9.35
CA ARG A 97 -1.29 -12.81 -8.11
C ARG A 97 -2.31 -13.85 -7.66
N TYR A 98 -2.79 -14.68 -8.57
CA TYR A 98 -3.95 -15.55 -8.35
C TYR A 98 -3.66 -17.01 -8.62
N HIS A 99 -2.41 -17.31 -8.92
CA HIS A 99 -2.00 -18.66 -9.22
C HIS A 99 -1.36 -19.33 -8.01
N PHE A 100 -1.79 -20.55 -7.76
CA PHE A 100 -1.27 -21.40 -6.71
C PHE A 100 -1.07 -22.81 -7.28
N ASP A 101 0.17 -23.23 -7.43
CA ASP A 101 0.50 -24.56 -7.92
C ASP A 101 0.53 -25.58 -6.77
N MET A 102 -0.64 -26.08 -6.40
CA MET A 102 -0.81 -27.07 -5.34
C MET A 102 0.00 -28.33 -5.61
N GLN A 103 0.04 -28.81 -6.86
CA GLN A 103 0.74 -30.04 -7.19
C GLN A 103 2.25 -29.92 -7.01
N ARG A 104 2.81 -28.78 -7.39
CA ARG A 104 4.24 -28.51 -7.19
C ARG A 104 4.61 -28.57 -5.71
N TYR A 105 3.83 -27.87 -4.87
CA TYR A 105 4.08 -27.89 -3.43
C TYR A 105 3.98 -29.31 -2.84
N LEU A 106 2.99 -30.10 -3.25
CA LEU A 106 2.78 -31.45 -2.73
C LEU A 106 3.82 -32.46 -3.25
N ASN A 107 4.32 -32.28 -4.47
CA ASN A 107 5.26 -33.21 -5.10
C ASN A 107 6.72 -32.98 -4.71
N ASP A 108 7.06 -31.83 -4.15
CA ASP A 108 8.43 -31.52 -3.72
C ASP A 108 8.54 -31.53 -2.19
N PRO A 109 9.17 -32.57 -1.59
CA PRO A 109 9.30 -32.70 -0.15
C PRO A 109 10.10 -31.56 0.52
N GLN A 110 10.89 -30.81 -0.26
CA GLN A 110 11.65 -29.69 0.28
C GLN A 110 10.73 -28.57 0.76
N TYR A 111 9.58 -28.35 0.08
CA TYR A 111 8.61 -27.37 0.56
C TYR A 111 8.05 -27.77 1.93
N LEU A 112 7.60 -29.01 2.11
CA LEU A 112 7.12 -29.47 3.42
C LEU A 112 8.16 -29.20 4.50
N LYS A 113 9.41 -29.60 4.28
CA LYS A 113 10.51 -29.38 5.23
C LYS A 113 10.73 -27.90 5.56
N THR A 114 10.57 -27.01 4.57
CA THR A 114 10.71 -25.56 4.74
C THR A 114 9.64 -24.99 5.68
N PHE A 115 8.45 -25.61 5.71
CA PHE A 115 7.31 -25.15 6.52
C PHE A 115 7.17 -25.85 7.87
N GLU A 116 7.89 -26.95 8.15
CA GLU A 116 7.76 -27.69 9.42
C GLU A 116 8.07 -26.87 10.67
N ASP A 117 8.91 -25.86 10.57
CA ASP A 117 9.29 -24.99 11.70
C ASP A 117 8.62 -23.61 11.66
N VAL A 118 7.69 -23.37 10.73
CA VAL A 118 6.90 -22.15 10.64
C VAL A 118 5.83 -22.14 11.76
N ASP A 119 5.78 -21.07 12.52
CA ASP A 119 4.86 -20.93 13.63
C ASP A 119 3.58 -20.18 13.25
N VAL A 120 3.63 -19.26 12.25
CA VAL A 120 2.48 -18.49 11.76
C VAL A 120 2.74 -17.98 10.34
N MET A 121 1.69 -17.80 9.57
CA MET A 121 1.73 -17.20 8.23
C MET A 121 1.07 -15.82 8.22
N ILE A 122 1.72 -14.84 7.57
CA ILE A 122 1.10 -13.61 7.10
C ILE A 122 0.97 -13.70 5.59
N ASN A 123 -0.25 -13.60 5.08
CA ASN A 123 -0.54 -13.76 3.66
C ASN A 123 -1.09 -12.46 3.06
N ASP A 124 -0.27 -11.74 2.29
CA ASP A 124 -0.68 -10.52 1.58
C ASP A 124 -1.53 -10.82 0.34
N GLU A 125 -1.43 -12.03 -0.20
CA GLU A 125 -2.27 -12.48 -1.31
C GLU A 125 -3.54 -13.16 -0.78
N ASN A 126 -4.47 -12.36 -0.28
CA ASN A 126 -5.66 -12.86 0.41
C ASN A 126 -6.49 -13.85 -0.42
N THR A 127 -6.55 -13.70 -1.74
CA THR A 127 -7.27 -14.62 -2.64
C THR A 127 -6.71 -16.05 -2.62
N LEU A 128 -5.49 -16.25 -2.11
CA LEU A 128 -4.84 -17.54 -1.97
C LEU A 128 -4.91 -18.14 -0.56
N THR A 129 -5.53 -17.47 0.39
CA THR A 129 -5.61 -17.95 1.80
C THR A 129 -6.19 -19.35 1.90
N LYS A 130 -7.26 -19.63 1.18
CA LYS A 130 -7.89 -20.95 1.13
C LYS A 130 -6.95 -22.03 0.59
N ASN A 131 -6.16 -21.69 -0.41
CA ASN A 131 -5.18 -22.63 -1.00
C ASN A 131 -4.08 -22.99 0.00
N TRP A 132 -3.54 -22.00 0.73
CA TRP A 132 -2.59 -22.23 1.81
C TRP A 132 -3.18 -23.08 2.92
N ARG A 133 -4.42 -22.83 3.33
CA ARG A 133 -5.12 -23.65 4.34
C ARG A 133 -5.24 -25.10 3.92
N VAL A 134 -5.65 -25.37 2.65
CA VAL A 134 -5.73 -26.72 2.11
C VAL A 134 -4.37 -27.38 2.10
N LEU A 135 -3.32 -26.70 1.62
CA LEU A 135 -1.97 -27.23 1.57
C LEU A 135 -1.43 -27.61 2.98
N PHE A 136 -1.60 -26.73 3.97
CA PHE A 136 -1.18 -27.03 5.33
C PHE A 136 -1.94 -28.21 5.94
N ASN A 137 -3.24 -28.33 5.65
CA ASN A 137 -4.02 -29.48 6.08
C ASN A 137 -3.53 -30.81 5.46
N GLU A 138 -3.23 -30.81 4.16
CA GLU A 138 -2.66 -31.98 3.46
C GLU A 138 -1.30 -32.38 4.08
N TRP A 139 -0.49 -31.41 4.44
CA TRP A 139 0.79 -31.65 5.13
C TRP A 139 0.64 -31.95 6.63
N LYS A 140 -0.57 -31.86 7.18
CA LYS A 140 -0.85 -32.00 8.63
C LYS A 140 -0.10 -30.97 9.48
N LEU A 141 0.12 -29.79 8.94
CA LEU A 141 0.73 -28.67 9.64
C LEU A 141 -0.37 -27.76 10.23
N SER A 142 -0.25 -27.45 11.51
CA SER A 142 -1.16 -26.53 12.20
C SER A 142 -0.61 -25.10 12.19
N ILE A 143 -0.42 -24.52 10.98
CA ILE A 143 0.08 -23.16 10.82
C ILE A 143 -1.11 -22.21 10.76
N PRO A 144 -1.30 -21.31 11.74
CA PRO A 144 -2.33 -20.28 11.66
C PRO A 144 -2.00 -19.24 10.61
N ILE A 145 -3.04 -18.65 10.01
CA ILE A 145 -2.92 -17.70 8.90
C ILE A 145 -3.56 -16.36 9.28
N ILE A 146 -2.76 -15.29 9.20
CA ILE A 146 -3.23 -13.92 9.17
C ILE A 146 -3.36 -13.52 7.69
N SER A 147 -4.56 -13.25 7.23
CA SER A 147 -4.80 -12.76 5.87
C SER A 147 -4.86 -11.24 5.88
N THR A 148 -3.99 -10.57 5.12
CA THR A 148 -4.02 -9.12 5.00
C THR A 148 -4.93 -8.71 3.85
N ASN A 149 -5.75 -7.68 4.06
CA ASN A 149 -6.77 -7.23 3.13
C ASN A 149 -6.48 -5.78 2.72
N TYR A 150 -5.40 -5.59 1.96
CA TYR A 150 -4.99 -4.28 1.46
C TYR A 150 -5.79 -3.85 0.23
N PHE A 151 -6.29 -4.82 -0.54
CA PHE A 151 -7.11 -4.57 -1.72
C PHE A 151 -8.42 -5.36 -1.62
N LEU A 152 -9.52 -4.69 -1.84
CA LEU A 152 -10.83 -5.31 -1.86
C LEU A 152 -11.47 -5.17 -3.25
N ASP A 153 -11.74 -6.30 -3.89
CA ASP A 153 -12.39 -6.38 -5.20
C ASP A 153 -13.90 -6.67 -5.02
N SER A 154 -14.62 -5.79 -4.36
CA SER A 154 -16.05 -5.96 -4.09
C SER A 154 -16.92 -5.06 -4.96
N PRO A 155 -18.21 -5.41 -5.17
CA PRO A 155 -19.16 -4.54 -5.85
C PRO A 155 -19.38 -3.19 -5.17
N ILE A 156 -19.14 -3.12 -3.86
CA ILE A 156 -19.28 -1.90 -3.06
C ILE A 156 -18.04 -1.02 -3.23
N ALA A 157 -16.87 -1.60 -2.98
CA ALA A 157 -15.59 -0.90 -2.98
C ALA A 157 -15.10 -0.55 -4.38
N ASN A 158 -15.32 -1.44 -5.34
CA ASN A 158 -14.88 -1.29 -6.72
C ASN A 158 -16.04 -1.13 -7.66
N LYS A 159 -16.21 0.08 -8.18
CA LYS A 159 -17.17 0.36 -9.25
C LYS A 159 -16.63 0.00 -10.64
N VAL A 160 -15.53 -0.76 -10.70
CA VAL A 160 -14.89 -1.21 -11.93
C VAL A 160 -15.12 -2.70 -12.10
N PRO A 161 -15.97 -3.09 -13.08
CA PRO A 161 -16.41 -4.48 -13.23
C PRO A 161 -15.29 -5.51 -13.34
N GLU A 162 -14.16 -5.14 -13.94
CA GLU A 162 -13.01 -6.04 -14.14
C GLU A 162 -12.36 -6.51 -12.83
N ARG A 163 -12.57 -5.79 -11.72
CA ARG A 163 -12.01 -6.16 -10.41
C ARG A 163 -12.96 -6.98 -9.55
N ILE A 164 -14.21 -7.13 -9.93
CA ILE A 164 -15.20 -7.88 -9.15
C ILE A 164 -14.97 -9.39 -9.24
N ARG A 165 -14.25 -9.88 -10.25
CA ARG A 165 -14.07 -11.32 -10.53
C ARG A 165 -13.37 -12.12 -9.42
N TYR A 166 -12.68 -11.47 -8.50
CA TYR A 166 -12.00 -12.15 -7.38
C TYR A 166 -12.72 -11.99 -6.05
N TYR A 167 -13.84 -11.31 -6.08
CA TYR A 167 -14.65 -10.98 -4.92
C TYR A 167 -14.95 -12.19 -4.04
N GLU A 168 -15.47 -13.27 -4.61
CA GLU A 168 -15.80 -14.48 -3.88
C GLU A 168 -14.58 -15.06 -3.15
N ARG A 169 -13.43 -15.14 -3.82
CA ARG A 169 -12.20 -15.66 -3.23
C ARG A 169 -11.71 -14.81 -2.06
N GLN A 170 -11.87 -13.51 -2.15
CA GLN A 170 -11.52 -12.61 -1.04
C GLN A 170 -12.48 -12.81 0.14
N MET A 171 -13.77 -12.95 -0.11
CA MET A 171 -14.73 -13.23 0.96
C MET A 171 -14.48 -14.61 1.60
N GLU A 172 -14.14 -15.63 0.82
CA GLU A 172 -13.72 -16.93 1.33
C GLU A 172 -12.45 -16.85 2.19
N SER A 173 -11.55 -15.89 1.93
CA SER A 173 -10.34 -15.70 2.72
C SER A 173 -10.64 -15.32 4.17
N PHE A 174 -11.75 -14.60 4.42
CA PHE A 174 -12.18 -14.23 5.78
C PHE A 174 -12.65 -15.42 6.61
N ILE A 175 -13.01 -16.52 5.94
CA ILE A 175 -13.38 -17.78 6.60
C ILE A 175 -12.14 -18.67 6.76
N ALA A 176 -11.25 -18.68 5.78
CA ALA A 176 -10.08 -19.55 5.74
C ALA A 176 -8.92 -19.08 6.62
N SER A 177 -8.89 -17.82 7.01
CA SER A 177 -7.88 -17.26 7.94
C SER A 177 -8.24 -17.49 9.41
N ASP A 178 -7.24 -17.33 10.28
CA ASP A 178 -7.43 -17.31 11.74
C ASP A 178 -7.58 -15.86 12.24
N ILE A 179 -7.00 -14.88 11.53
CA ILE A 179 -7.26 -13.45 11.69
C ILE A 179 -7.35 -12.81 10.31
N ALA A 180 -8.39 -11.99 10.09
CA ALA A 180 -8.51 -11.12 8.93
C ALA A 180 -8.02 -9.70 9.28
N ALA A 181 -6.85 -9.32 8.77
CA ALA A 181 -6.23 -8.02 9.03
C ALA A 181 -6.54 -7.02 7.92
N PHE A 182 -6.92 -5.80 8.30
CA PHE A 182 -7.26 -4.71 7.39
C PHE A 182 -6.29 -3.54 7.55
N GLN A 183 -6.03 -2.84 6.47
CA GLN A 183 -5.18 -1.67 6.50
C GLN A 183 -5.82 -0.52 7.28
N CYS A 184 -7.13 -0.31 7.13
CA CYS A 184 -7.85 0.76 7.79
C CYS A 184 -9.29 0.32 8.16
N GLU A 185 -9.92 1.07 9.06
CA GLU A 185 -11.29 0.78 9.52
C GLU A 185 -12.32 0.89 8.39
N ALA A 186 -12.18 1.85 7.47
CA ALA A 186 -13.07 1.96 6.31
C ALA A 186 -13.04 0.68 5.46
N GLY A 187 -11.84 0.13 5.23
CA GLY A 187 -11.67 -1.12 4.51
C GLY A 187 -12.32 -2.31 5.23
N ARG A 188 -12.21 -2.36 6.56
CA ARG A 188 -12.89 -3.40 7.35
C ARG A 188 -14.41 -3.32 7.23
N VAL A 189 -14.98 -2.12 7.38
CA VAL A 189 -16.44 -1.91 7.28
C VAL A 189 -16.94 -2.32 5.90
N GLU A 190 -16.35 -1.82 4.83
CA GLU A 190 -16.77 -2.17 3.47
C GLU A 190 -16.57 -3.65 3.14
N ALA A 191 -15.52 -4.28 3.68
CA ALA A 191 -15.33 -5.72 3.55
C ALA A 191 -16.45 -6.51 4.21
N MET A 192 -16.90 -6.09 5.38
CA MET A 192 -18.00 -6.75 6.09
C MET A 192 -19.34 -6.56 5.39
N GLU A 193 -19.61 -5.37 4.85
CA GLU A 193 -20.80 -5.13 4.02
C GLU A 193 -20.77 -6.00 2.75
N ALA A 194 -19.61 -6.09 2.11
CA ALA A 194 -19.41 -6.93 0.95
C ALA A 194 -19.57 -8.42 1.28
N TYR A 195 -19.11 -8.87 2.44
CA TYR A 195 -19.29 -10.24 2.91
C TYR A 195 -20.77 -10.58 3.08
N ASP A 196 -21.55 -9.69 3.68
CA ASP A 196 -22.99 -9.90 3.93
C ASP A 196 -23.81 -10.06 2.64
N ILE A 197 -23.30 -9.60 1.49
CA ILE A 197 -23.95 -9.84 0.19
C ILE A 197 -23.89 -11.32 -0.20
N LEU A 198 -22.79 -12.02 0.11
CA LEU A 198 -22.59 -13.43 -0.26
C LEU A 198 -23.02 -14.40 0.85
N PHE A 199 -22.81 -14.02 2.11
CA PHE A 199 -22.99 -14.91 3.26
C PHE A 199 -24.01 -14.35 4.24
N LYS A 200 -24.90 -15.19 4.73
CA LYS A 200 -25.99 -14.80 5.65
C LYS A 200 -25.58 -14.76 7.12
N SER A 201 -24.49 -15.43 7.48
CA SER A 201 -24.01 -15.52 8.86
C SER A 201 -22.56 -15.09 8.96
N ARG A 202 -22.24 -14.35 10.01
CA ARG A 202 -20.88 -13.98 10.39
C ARG A 202 -20.24 -14.93 11.40
N ASP A 203 -20.93 -15.99 11.80
CA ASP A 203 -20.48 -16.90 12.86
C ASP A 203 -19.18 -17.65 12.51
N ILE A 204 -18.90 -17.80 11.21
CA ILE A 204 -17.71 -18.48 10.70
C ILE A 204 -16.59 -17.52 10.30
N LEU A 205 -16.77 -16.21 10.52
CA LEU A 205 -15.74 -15.24 10.20
C LEU A 205 -14.59 -15.32 11.19
N ALA A 206 -13.37 -15.20 10.66
CA ALA A 206 -12.19 -14.98 11.48
C ALA A 206 -12.31 -13.68 12.31
N PRO A 207 -11.71 -13.62 13.50
CA PRO A 207 -11.49 -12.37 14.19
C PRO A 207 -10.85 -11.31 13.29
N GLN A 208 -11.30 -10.07 13.44
CA GLN A 208 -10.88 -8.97 12.58
C GLN A 208 -9.90 -8.07 13.34
N SER A 209 -8.84 -7.67 12.67
CA SER A 209 -7.85 -6.73 13.18
C SER A 209 -7.66 -5.56 12.22
N VAL A 210 -7.48 -4.35 12.73
CA VAL A 210 -7.15 -3.16 11.92
C VAL A 210 -5.75 -2.71 12.29
N TRP A 211 -4.80 -2.92 11.38
CA TRP A 211 -3.39 -2.61 11.64
C TRP A 211 -3.08 -1.12 11.55
N GLY A 212 -3.73 -0.40 10.61
CA GLY A 212 -3.40 0.99 10.35
C GLY A 212 -2.06 1.12 9.63
N VAL A 213 -1.81 0.26 8.66
CA VAL A 213 -0.53 0.18 7.95
C VAL A 213 -0.57 1.06 6.72
N GLY A 214 0.29 2.06 6.64
CA GLY A 214 0.36 2.96 5.49
C GLY A 214 1.77 3.14 4.95
N ALA A 215 2.73 3.59 5.76
CA ALA A 215 4.09 3.88 5.31
C ALA A 215 5.14 3.66 6.40
N HIS A 216 6.40 3.52 5.98
CA HIS A 216 7.56 3.35 6.86
C HIS A 216 8.08 4.71 7.30
N TYR A 217 7.68 5.16 8.48
CA TYR A 217 8.05 6.47 9.01
C TYR A 217 9.56 6.65 9.11
N ALA A 218 10.29 5.67 9.64
CA ALA A 218 11.74 5.78 9.80
C ALA A 218 12.46 5.96 8.45
N GLU A 219 11.99 5.35 7.37
CA GLU A 219 12.56 5.56 6.04
C GLU A 219 12.30 6.99 5.53
N ILE A 220 11.11 7.53 5.78
CA ILE A 220 10.75 8.89 5.34
C ILE A 220 11.53 9.92 6.12
N GLU A 221 11.72 9.70 7.42
CA GLU A 221 12.45 10.60 8.33
C GLU A 221 13.95 10.71 7.97
N GLU A 222 14.54 9.65 7.40
CA GLU A 222 15.93 9.71 6.90
C GLU A 222 16.12 10.79 5.82
N TYR A 223 15.04 11.19 5.12
CA TYR A 223 15.06 12.24 4.07
C TYR A 223 14.39 13.54 4.52
N HIS A 224 14.05 13.65 5.82
CA HIS A 224 13.42 14.86 6.34
C HIS A 224 14.29 16.09 6.13
N THR A 225 13.64 17.20 5.74
CA THR A 225 14.28 18.50 5.59
C THR A 225 13.28 19.62 5.82
N ASP A 226 13.69 20.62 6.58
CA ASP A 226 12.91 21.85 6.75
C ASP A 226 13.02 22.76 5.50
N LYS A 227 14.01 22.50 4.64
CA LYS A 227 14.21 23.27 3.42
C LYS A 227 13.32 22.78 2.30
N LYS A 228 12.17 23.41 2.14
CA LYS A 228 11.28 23.19 0.99
C LYS A 228 11.83 23.82 -0.30
N PHE A 229 11.26 23.45 -1.45
CA PHE A 229 11.58 24.11 -2.71
C PHE A 229 11.28 25.62 -2.63
N GLU A 230 12.06 26.45 -3.33
CA GLU A 230 11.86 27.90 -3.34
C GLU A 230 10.51 28.29 -3.96
N ILE A 231 10.12 27.58 -5.03
CA ILE A 231 8.81 27.74 -5.65
C ILE A 231 7.84 26.73 -5.02
N PRO A 232 6.69 27.19 -4.52
CA PRO A 232 5.65 26.29 -4.02
C PRO A 232 5.38 25.14 -4.98
N THR A 233 5.67 23.93 -4.55
CA THR A 233 5.58 22.72 -5.38
C THR A 233 4.39 21.88 -4.97
N ILE A 234 3.53 21.64 -5.95
CA ILE A 234 2.35 20.78 -5.87
C ILE A 234 2.67 19.49 -6.59
N TYR A 235 2.44 18.33 -6.00
CA TYR A 235 2.66 17.09 -6.69
C TYR A 235 1.49 16.14 -6.63
N PHE A 236 1.38 15.32 -7.66
CA PHE A 236 0.49 14.18 -7.77
C PHE A 236 1.33 12.91 -7.73
N GLY A 237 1.17 12.10 -6.68
CA GLY A 237 2.03 10.94 -6.40
C GLY A 237 1.50 9.60 -6.95
N ASN A 238 0.35 9.60 -7.63
CA ASN A 238 -0.29 8.39 -8.10
C ASN A 238 0.13 8.02 -9.53
N ARG A 239 -0.16 6.78 -9.94
CA ARG A 239 0.19 6.30 -11.29
C ARG A 239 -0.61 7.03 -12.37
N ILE A 240 0.06 7.31 -13.49
CA ILE A 240 -0.58 7.70 -14.75
C ILE A 240 -0.85 6.42 -15.53
N SER A 241 -2.09 5.99 -15.60
CA SER A 241 -2.47 4.74 -16.29
C SER A 241 -3.94 4.77 -16.69
N ASP A 242 -4.25 4.38 -17.94
CA ASP A 242 -5.63 4.39 -18.43
C ASP A 242 -6.52 3.39 -17.70
N THR A 243 -5.97 2.23 -17.33
CA THR A 243 -6.68 1.25 -16.51
C THR A 243 -6.85 1.70 -15.06
N ALA A 244 -5.97 2.56 -14.56
CA ALA A 244 -6.02 3.13 -13.22
C ALA A 244 -6.60 4.55 -13.20
N ASN A 245 -6.93 5.13 -14.36
CA ASN A 245 -7.44 6.51 -14.43
C ASN A 245 -8.72 6.69 -13.63
N ARG A 246 -9.59 5.70 -13.66
CA ARG A 246 -10.85 5.69 -12.88
C ARG A 246 -10.65 5.72 -11.36
N TYR A 247 -9.39 5.55 -10.90
CA TYR A 247 -9.04 5.56 -9.48
C TYR A 247 -8.15 6.72 -9.11
N THR A 248 -7.12 6.97 -9.94
CA THR A 248 -6.07 7.93 -9.60
C THR A 248 -6.44 9.34 -10.00
N ASN A 249 -7.32 9.50 -11.00
CA ASN A 249 -7.83 10.79 -11.48
C ASN A 249 -6.70 11.77 -11.87
N TYR A 250 -5.69 11.28 -12.60
CA TYR A 250 -4.59 12.12 -13.07
C TYR A 250 -5.06 13.20 -14.07
N ASP A 251 -6.08 12.92 -14.84
CA ASP A 251 -6.74 13.85 -15.75
C ASP A 251 -7.42 15.00 -14.97
N THR A 252 -8.11 14.67 -13.87
CA THR A 252 -8.70 15.68 -12.97
C THR A 252 -7.62 16.57 -12.34
N PHE A 253 -6.46 16.00 -11.96
CA PHE A 253 -5.35 16.83 -11.49
C PHE A 253 -4.84 17.77 -12.58
N ALA A 254 -4.63 17.28 -13.81
CA ALA A 254 -4.18 18.11 -14.93
C ALA A 254 -5.16 19.25 -15.22
N GLU A 255 -6.46 18.96 -15.26
CA GLU A 255 -7.52 19.96 -15.43
C GLU A 255 -7.53 20.98 -14.29
N ALA A 256 -7.44 20.54 -13.04
CA ALA A 256 -7.38 21.42 -11.89
C ALA A 256 -6.18 22.36 -11.94
N ILE A 257 -5.00 21.91 -12.40
CA ILE A 257 -3.83 22.79 -12.60
C ILE A 257 -4.07 23.80 -13.72
N GLY A 258 -4.71 23.37 -14.82
CA GLY A 258 -5.12 24.29 -15.90
C GLY A 258 -6.10 25.37 -15.45
N ILE A 259 -7.04 25.06 -14.56
CA ILE A 259 -7.93 26.01 -13.91
C ILE A 259 -7.14 26.90 -12.94
N LEU A 260 -6.30 26.30 -12.07
CA LEU A 260 -5.48 27.01 -11.10
C LEU A 260 -4.66 28.13 -11.73
N SER A 261 -4.04 27.86 -12.88
CA SER A 261 -3.24 28.87 -13.62
C SER A 261 -4.02 30.10 -14.05
N THR A 262 -5.36 30.05 -14.02
CA THR A 262 -6.24 31.19 -14.37
C THR A 262 -6.81 31.91 -13.17
N ILE A 263 -6.68 31.36 -11.96
CA ILE A 263 -7.30 31.91 -10.74
C ILE A 263 -6.26 32.31 -9.68
N THR A 264 -4.97 32.15 -9.93
CA THR A 264 -3.89 32.59 -9.05
C THR A 264 -2.76 33.27 -9.81
N ASP A 265 -2.23 34.35 -9.27
CA ASP A 265 -1.03 35.02 -9.76
C ASP A 265 0.24 34.56 -9.02
N LYS A 266 0.10 33.68 -8.00
CA LYS A 266 1.24 33.15 -7.28
C LYS A 266 2.02 32.17 -8.15
N PRO A 267 3.35 32.26 -8.18
CA PRO A 267 4.16 31.27 -8.87
C PRO A 267 4.01 29.90 -8.16
N PHE A 268 3.86 28.86 -8.93
CA PHE A 268 3.85 27.48 -8.46
C PHE A 268 4.50 26.55 -9.48
N ARG A 269 4.93 25.38 -9.01
CA ARG A 269 5.38 24.25 -9.82
C ARG A 269 4.43 23.10 -9.62
N ALA A 270 3.90 22.50 -10.69
CA ALA A 270 3.04 21.32 -10.61
C ALA A 270 3.74 20.12 -11.24
N VAL A 271 3.81 19.01 -10.52
CA VAL A 271 4.54 17.81 -10.92
C VAL A 271 3.68 16.55 -10.77
N MET A 272 3.63 15.73 -11.80
CA MET A 272 3.12 14.36 -11.71
C MET A 272 4.28 13.39 -11.54
N LEU A 273 4.30 12.67 -10.42
CA LEU A 273 5.26 11.61 -10.17
C LEU A 273 4.68 10.29 -10.69
N ASN A 274 5.30 9.70 -11.70
CA ASN A 274 4.89 8.40 -12.22
C ASN A 274 6.01 7.36 -12.01
N PRO A 275 6.14 6.81 -10.80
CA PRO A 275 7.33 6.06 -10.38
C PRO A 275 7.48 4.71 -11.08
N THR A 276 6.44 4.15 -11.69
CA THR A 276 6.46 2.76 -12.15
C THR A 276 6.41 2.56 -13.65
N ARG A 277 6.02 3.59 -14.42
CA ARG A 277 5.85 3.47 -15.87
C ARG A 277 6.13 4.79 -16.57
N LYS A 278 6.50 4.73 -17.86
CA LYS A 278 6.49 5.92 -18.71
C LYS A 278 5.04 6.24 -19.08
N ALA A 279 4.68 7.51 -19.04
CA ALA A 279 3.42 7.96 -19.62
C ALA A 279 3.47 7.77 -21.15
N THR A 280 2.35 7.36 -21.76
CA THR A 280 2.26 7.24 -23.21
C THR A 280 2.20 8.64 -23.86
N PRO A 281 2.52 8.76 -25.16
CA PRO A 281 2.37 10.04 -25.87
C PRO A 281 0.96 10.62 -25.75
N GLU A 282 -0.08 9.78 -25.82
CA GLU A 282 -1.48 10.19 -25.71
C GLU A 282 -1.81 10.72 -24.31
N GLN A 283 -1.28 10.07 -23.27
CA GLN A 283 -1.43 10.53 -21.89
C GLN A 283 -0.73 11.87 -21.67
N LEU A 284 0.48 12.04 -22.23
CA LEU A 284 1.21 13.32 -22.16
C LEU A 284 0.48 14.43 -22.90
N GLU A 285 -0.08 14.15 -24.06
CA GLU A 285 -0.87 15.12 -24.83
C GLU A 285 -2.13 15.54 -24.04
N LEU A 286 -2.85 14.57 -23.46
CA LEU A 286 -4.01 14.85 -22.62
C LEU A 286 -3.63 15.73 -21.41
N ILE A 287 -2.58 15.37 -20.68
CA ILE A 287 -2.09 16.14 -19.53
C ILE A 287 -1.72 17.57 -19.97
N ASN A 288 -0.96 17.72 -21.02
CA ASN A 288 -0.54 19.03 -21.54
C ASN A 288 -1.75 19.89 -21.94
N THR A 289 -2.72 19.31 -22.64
CA THR A 289 -3.94 20.01 -23.05
C THR A 289 -4.76 20.48 -21.85
N LEU A 290 -5.05 19.58 -20.92
CA LEU A 290 -5.86 19.91 -19.73
C LEU A 290 -5.16 20.88 -18.79
N SER A 291 -3.86 20.72 -18.58
CA SER A 291 -3.07 21.57 -17.70
C SER A 291 -2.57 22.86 -18.33
N LYS A 292 -2.86 23.10 -19.61
CA LYS A 292 -2.31 24.23 -20.39
C LYS A 292 -0.77 24.27 -20.33
N HIS A 293 -0.13 23.09 -20.41
CA HIS A 293 1.32 22.92 -20.33
C HIS A 293 1.96 23.36 -18.99
N GLN A 294 1.18 23.40 -17.89
CA GLN A 294 1.68 23.78 -16.57
C GLN A 294 2.16 22.60 -15.72
N VAL A 295 1.98 21.35 -16.18
CA VAL A 295 2.38 20.15 -15.44
C VAL A 295 3.64 19.54 -16.02
N GLU A 296 4.64 19.39 -15.16
CA GLU A 296 5.82 18.57 -15.43
C GLU A 296 5.52 17.10 -15.11
N VAL A 297 5.79 16.18 -16.02
CA VAL A 297 5.67 14.74 -15.79
C VAL A 297 7.05 14.14 -15.56
N MET A 298 7.32 13.77 -14.31
CA MET A 298 8.51 12.99 -13.92
C MET A 298 8.17 11.51 -14.03
N SER A 299 8.42 10.92 -15.18
CA SER A 299 8.27 9.48 -15.34
C SER A 299 9.46 8.73 -14.79
N ASN A 300 9.25 7.46 -14.40
CA ASN A 300 10.32 6.56 -14.03
C ASN A 300 11.32 6.44 -15.20
N SER A 301 12.37 7.25 -15.15
CA SER A 301 13.61 6.91 -15.81
C SER A 301 14.39 6.00 -14.84
N GLU A 302 15.27 5.16 -15.32
CA GLU A 302 16.22 4.37 -14.51
C GLU A 302 17.00 5.21 -13.47
N LYS A 303 16.84 6.52 -13.51
CA LYS A 303 17.49 7.53 -12.68
C LYS A 303 16.63 8.05 -11.50
N PHE A 304 15.33 7.75 -11.42
CA PHE A 304 14.47 8.22 -10.32
C PHE A 304 14.29 7.10 -9.31
N THR A 305 15.14 7.10 -8.30
CA THR A 305 15.18 6.09 -7.24
C THR A 305 14.13 6.33 -6.15
N ARG A 306 13.94 5.38 -5.26
CA ARG A 306 13.14 5.56 -4.04
C ARG A 306 13.66 6.74 -3.19
N ALA A 307 14.97 6.89 -3.08
CA ALA A 307 15.62 8.01 -2.39
C ALA A 307 15.28 9.37 -3.02
N ASP A 308 15.31 9.47 -4.36
CA ASP A 308 14.92 10.68 -5.08
C ASP A 308 13.44 11.02 -4.83
N TYR A 309 12.58 10.01 -4.83
CA TYR A 309 11.16 10.17 -4.52
C TYR A 309 10.95 10.73 -3.11
N LEU A 310 11.58 10.11 -2.10
CA LEU A 310 11.46 10.56 -0.71
C LEU A 310 12.04 11.95 -0.51
N THR A 311 13.19 12.25 -1.13
CA THR A 311 13.76 13.60 -1.13
C THR A 311 12.80 14.61 -1.76
N PHE A 312 12.17 14.25 -2.88
CA PHE A 312 11.25 15.15 -3.59
C PHE A 312 10.01 15.46 -2.75
N ILE A 313 9.35 14.44 -2.18
CA ILE A 313 8.13 14.66 -1.39
C ILE A 313 8.43 15.46 -0.10
N ASN A 314 9.57 15.24 0.54
CA ASN A 314 9.99 16.00 1.72
C ASN A 314 10.25 17.48 1.40
N LYS A 315 10.69 17.82 0.18
CA LYS A 315 10.88 19.21 -0.27
C LYS A 315 9.62 19.86 -0.84
N SER A 316 8.58 19.08 -1.14
CA SER A 316 7.34 19.58 -1.71
C SER A 316 6.43 20.24 -0.66
N HIS A 317 5.46 21.02 -1.10
CA HIS A 317 4.55 21.78 -0.25
C HIS A 317 3.17 21.14 -0.14
N ILE A 318 2.61 20.75 -1.28
CA ILE A 318 1.24 20.27 -1.39
C ILE A 318 1.25 18.92 -2.13
N ALA A 319 0.60 17.94 -1.55
CA ALA A 319 0.33 16.66 -2.18
C ALA A 319 -1.14 16.58 -2.59
N CYS A 320 -1.39 16.36 -3.88
CA CYS A 320 -2.70 16.04 -4.39
C CYS A 320 -2.86 14.53 -4.50
N ASN A 321 -3.78 13.98 -3.71
CA ASN A 321 -4.12 12.58 -3.74
C ASN A 321 -5.60 12.43 -4.05
N LEU A 322 -5.92 12.17 -5.32
CA LEU A 322 -7.29 12.22 -5.84
C LEU A 322 -7.94 10.85 -6.00
N PHE A 323 -7.52 9.91 -5.23
CA PHE A 323 -8.01 8.54 -5.27
C PHE A 323 -9.41 8.43 -4.65
N VAL A 324 -10.39 7.86 -5.33
CA VAL A 324 -11.81 7.91 -4.96
C VAL A 324 -12.42 6.56 -4.59
N THR A 325 -11.75 5.45 -4.92
CA THR A 325 -12.33 4.11 -4.80
C THR A 325 -11.77 3.33 -3.60
N GLU A 326 -11.67 3.94 -2.45
CA GLU A 326 -10.77 3.43 -1.53
C GLU A 326 -11.15 2.81 -0.29
N VAL A 327 -10.89 1.58 -0.22
CA VAL A 327 -10.86 0.72 0.95
C VAL A 327 -9.47 0.57 1.55
N HIS A 328 -8.46 1.09 0.90
CA HIS A 328 -7.09 1.04 1.39
C HIS A 328 -6.48 2.44 1.51
N GLY A 329 -5.56 2.57 2.43
CA GLY A 329 -5.02 3.84 2.84
C GLY A 329 -4.15 4.59 1.85
N GLY A 330 -3.75 3.97 0.73
CA GLY A 330 -2.80 4.57 -0.21
C GLY A 330 -1.44 4.87 0.43
N VAL A 331 -0.40 4.13 0.09
CA VAL A 331 0.95 4.33 0.64
C VAL A 331 1.44 5.75 0.37
N THR A 332 1.27 6.26 -0.86
CA THR A 332 1.69 7.61 -1.25
C THR A 332 1.00 8.72 -0.44
N HIS A 333 -0.26 8.50 -0.03
CA HIS A 333 -0.98 9.42 0.84
C HIS A 333 -0.35 9.47 2.24
N CYS A 334 -0.06 8.30 2.82
CA CYS A 334 0.57 8.21 4.14
C CYS A 334 2.00 8.77 4.12
N GLU A 335 2.75 8.51 3.06
CA GLU A 335 4.07 9.10 2.85
C GLU A 335 4.02 10.62 2.78
N ALA A 336 3.03 11.17 2.06
CA ALA A 336 2.83 12.62 1.98
C ALA A 336 2.50 13.24 3.34
N MET A 337 1.67 12.56 4.16
CA MET A 337 1.37 12.98 5.54
C MET A 337 2.65 13.05 6.38
N MET A 338 3.45 11.99 6.37
CA MET A 338 4.69 11.89 7.15
C MET A 338 5.77 12.87 6.67
N ALA A 339 5.78 13.21 5.37
CA ALA A 339 6.67 14.22 4.80
C ALA A 339 6.21 15.68 5.07
N LYS A 340 5.23 15.88 5.94
CA LYS A 340 4.68 17.21 6.30
C LYS A 340 4.19 18.00 5.09
N ASN A 341 3.46 17.36 4.17
CA ASN A 341 2.81 18.04 3.08
C ASN A 341 1.38 18.45 3.45
N ILE A 342 0.91 19.56 2.90
CA ILE A 342 -0.52 19.87 2.90
C ILE A 342 -1.20 18.91 1.93
N LEU A 343 -2.23 18.21 2.37
CA LEU A 343 -2.94 17.25 1.53
C LEU A 343 -4.17 17.88 0.91
N VAL A 344 -4.34 17.76 -0.40
CA VAL A 344 -5.59 18.00 -1.12
C VAL A 344 -6.13 16.65 -1.55
N MET A 345 -7.31 16.30 -1.07
CA MET A 345 -7.85 14.94 -1.22
C MET A 345 -9.37 14.93 -1.25
N PRO A 346 -10.01 13.99 -1.95
CA PRO A 346 -11.48 13.89 -1.97
C PRO A 346 -12.01 13.46 -0.60
N ARG A 347 -13.22 13.93 -0.29
CA ARG A 347 -13.92 13.55 0.94
C ARG A 347 -14.59 12.18 0.77
N VAL A 348 -13.77 11.14 0.72
CA VAL A 348 -14.20 9.74 0.66
C VAL A 348 -13.98 9.05 2.00
N ASN A 349 -14.69 7.95 2.23
CA ASN A 349 -14.74 7.28 3.53
C ASN A 349 -13.35 7.02 4.13
N ASN A 350 -12.41 6.55 3.33
CA ASN A 350 -11.07 6.26 3.82
C ASN A 350 -10.35 7.48 4.39
N TYR A 351 -10.28 8.58 3.63
CA TYR A 351 -9.60 9.79 4.07
C TYR A 351 -10.36 10.48 5.20
N LEU A 352 -11.70 10.47 5.11
CA LEU A 352 -12.55 10.99 6.16
C LEU A 352 -12.37 10.23 7.48
N HIS A 353 -12.32 8.89 7.45
CA HIS A 353 -12.11 8.08 8.66
C HIS A 353 -10.75 8.33 9.31
N LYS A 354 -9.68 8.54 8.53
CA LYS A 354 -8.37 8.90 9.08
C LYS A 354 -8.41 10.23 9.84
N MET A 355 -9.03 11.24 9.22
CA MET A 355 -9.17 12.55 9.85
C MET A 355 -10.12 12.52 11.04
N LEU A 356 -11.24 11.79 10.97
CA LEU A 356 -12.17 11.59 12.08
C LEU A 356 -11.51 10.92 13.30
N LYS A 357 -10.69 9.90 13.05
CA LYS A 357 -9.95 9.19 14.11
C LYS A 357 -9.04 10.12 14.90
N ALA A 358 -8.53 11.15 14.24
CA ALA A 358 -7.72 12.20 14.85
C ALA A 358 -8.55 13.41 15.35
N GLY A 359 -9.88 13.37 15.24
CA GLY A 359 -10.75 14.47 15.65
C GLY A 359 -10.94 15.61 14.63
N HIS A 360 -10.55 15.40 13.36
CA HIS A 360 -10.51 16.43 12.33
C HIS A 360 -11.44 16.13 11.13
N ALA A 361 -12.73 15.92 11.40
CA ALA A 361 -13.74 15.69 10.35
C ALA A 361 -13.84 16.84 9.31
N ASP A 362 -13.51 18.04 9.73
CA ASP A 362 -13.62 19.28 8.95
C ASP A 362 -12.27 19.73 8.38
N TYR A 363 -11.44 18.75 7.97
CA TYR A 363 -10.17 19.07 7.33
C TYR A 363 -10.38 20.00 6.12
N PRO A 364 -9.69 21.17 6.06
CA PRO A 364 -10.07 22.26 5.18
C PRO A 364 -9.86 22.01 3.68
N TYR A 365 -8.98 21.06 3.34
CA TYR A 365 -8.61 20.77 1.96
C TYR A 365 -9.23 19.48 1.41
N PHE A 366 -10.35 19.04 1.99
CA PHE A 366 -11.21 18.05 1.36
C PHE A 366 -11.87 18.62 0.10
N THR A 367 -11.84 17.85 -0.98
CA THR A 367 -12.50 18.19 -2.25
C THR A 367 -13.82 17.46 -2.40
N LYS A 368 -14.75 18.07 -3.13
CA LYS A 368 -16.02 17.46 -3.50
C LYS A 368 -15.83 16.41 -4.58
N ILE A 369 -16.75 15.48 -4.63
CA ILE A 369 -16.90 14.54 -5.74
C ILE A 369 -17.80 15.19 -6.78
N ASP A 370 -17.46 14.98 -8.05
CA ASP A 370 -18.28 15.43 -9.18
C ASP A 370 -19.65 14.75 -9.12
N GLN A 371 -20.71 15.55 -9.27
CA GLN A 371 -22.09 15.06 -9.14
C GLN A 371 -22.47 14.12 -10.29
N ASP A 372 -21.93 14.39 -11.48
CA ASP A 372 -22.20 13.61 -12.69
C ASP A 372 -21.25 12.42 -12.85
N GLN A 373 -20.11 12.46 -12.15
CA GLN A 373 -19.06 11.44 -12.20
C GLN A 373 -18.63 10.99 -10.78
N PRO A 374 -19.39 10.11 -10.12
CA PRO A 374 -19.19 9.78 -8.70
C PRO A 374 -17.86 9.07 -8.39
N HIS A 375 -17.06 8.79 -9.42
CA HIS A 375 -15.72 8.24 -9.31
C HIS A 375 -14.60 9.28 -9.56
N LYS A 376 -14.97 10.56 -9.73
CA LYS A 376 -14.01 11.65 -9.93
C LYS A 376 -14.23 12.78 -8.91
N PRO A 377 -13.15 13.41 -8.41
CA PRO A 377 -13.26 14.70 -7.74
C PRO A 377 -13.62 15.80 -8.73
N ASP A 378 -14.33 16.83 -8.27
CA ASP A 378 -14.60 18.03 -9.05
C ASP A 378 -13.30 18.82 -9.30
N ALA A 379 -12.88 18.94 -10.55
CA ALA A 379 -11.61 19.57 -10.91
C ALA A 379 -11.54 21.05 -10.49
N ARG A 380 -12.67 21.77 -10.52
CA ARG A 380 -12.75 23.16 -10.09
C ARG A 380 -12.59 23.28 -8.59
N ASP A 381 -13.25 22.41 -7.82
CA ASP A 381 -13.09 22.38 -6.37
C ASP A 381 -11.66 21.96 -5.97
N VAL A 382 -11.06 21.01 -6.67
CA VAL A 382 -9.63 20.67 -6.50
C VAL A 382 -8.74 21.88 -6.72
N ALA A 383 -8.94 22.64 -7.81
CA ALA A 383 -8.18 23.85 -8.10
C ALA A 383 -8.35 24.92 -6.99
N MET A 384 -9.57 25.10 -6.49
CA MET A 384 -9.84 26.04 -5.39
C MET A 384 -9.15 25.61 -4.10
N LYS A 385 -9.17 24.31 -3.76
CA LYS A 385 -8.49 23.78 -2.57
C LYS A 385 -6.96 23.86 -2.67
N ILE A 386 -6.40 23.65 -3.85
CA ILE A 386 -4.98 23.89 -4.10
C ILE A 386 -4.66 25.38 -3.92
N LYS A 387 -5.48 26.29 -4.46
CA LYS A 387 -5.31 27.73 -4.29
C LYS A 387 -5.34 28.13 -2.79
N GLU A 388 -6.33 27.67 -2.05
CA GLU A 388 -6.41 27.90 -0.60
C GLU A 388 -5.17 27.40 0.14
N ALA A 389 -4.63 26.23 -0.25
CA ALA A 389 -3.40 25.67 0.30
C ALA A 389 -2.18 26.53 -0.06
N LEU A 390 -2.05 26.98 -1.32
CA LEU A 390 -0.99 27.92 -1.76
C LEU A 390 -1.07 29.24 -1.01
N ASP A 391 -2.27 29.75 -0.77
CA ASP A 391 -2.49 30.99 -0.04
C ASP A 391 -2.09 30.87 1.44
N SER A 392 -2.11 29.67 2.01
CA SER A 392 -1.68 29.42 3.39
C SER A 392 -0.17 29.33 3.57
N ILE A 393 0.62 29.12 2.49
CA ILE A 393 2.07 28.98 2.57
C ILE A 393 2.70 30.28 3.17
N GLY A 394 3.58 30.09 4.14
CA GLY A 394 4.21 31.18 4.91
C GLY A 394 3.35 31.72 6.06
N THR A 395 2.21 31.11 6.37
CA THR A 395 1.33 31.49 7.49
C THR A 395 1.36 30.45 8.63
N LEU A 396 0.86 30.81 9.79
CA LEU A 396 0.68 29.86 10.90
C LEU A 396 -0.22 28.68 10.52
N LYS A 397 -1.23 28.93 9.69
CA LYS A 397 -2.15 27.88 9.20
C LYS A 397 -1.39 26.78 8.43
N GLU A 398 -0.35 27.13 7.65
CA GLU A 398 0.47 26.13 6.98
C GLU A 398 1.14 25.20 8.01
N THR A 399 1.76 25.78 9.02
CA THR A 399 2.45 24.99 10.06
C THR A 399 1.50 24.07 10.79
N GLU A 400 0.36 24.57 11.23
CA GLU A 400 -0.69 23.80 11.92
C GLU A 400 -1.18 22.61 11.08
N ILE A 401 -1.45 22.82 9.79
CA ILE A 401 -1.94 21.76 8.90
C ILE A 401 -0.84 20.72 8.62
N ARG A 402 0.40 21.14 8.44
CA ARG A 402 1.52 20.22 8.20
C ARG A 402 1.79 19.33 9.42
N GLU A 403 1.82 19.90 10.61
CA GLU A 403 1.98 19.15 11.85
C GLU A 403 0.79 18.21 12.07
N LEU A 404 -0.43 18.66 11.80
CA LEU A 404 -1.61 17.81 11.86
C LEU A 404 -1.48 16.59 10.93
N CYS A 405 -1.14 16.81 9.66
CA CYS A 405 -0.95 15.72 8.70
C CYS A 405 0.15 14.75 9.16
N HIS A 406 1.29 15.27 9.59
CA HIS A 406 2.39 14.48 10.11
C HIS A 406 1.98 13.65 11.32
N ASP A 407 1.31 14.24 12.29
CA ASP A 407 0.84 13.57 13.50
C ASP A 407 -0.12 12.42 13.19
N ILE A 408 -1.07 12.64 12.28
CA ILE A 408 -2.00 11.60 11.84
C ILE A 408 -1.23 10.46 11.16
N GLY A 409 -0.36 10.80 10.22
CA GLY A 409 0.48 9.82 9.50
C GLY A 409 1.31 8.97 10.46
N TYR A 410 2.04 9.61 11.37
CA TYR A 410 2.89 8.92 12.32
C TYR A 410 2.11 8.05 13.31
N LYS A 411 1.08 8.62 13.96
CA LYS A 411 0.36 7.95 15.07
C LYS A 411 -0.61 6.85 14.59
N HIS A 412 -1.12 6.95 13.37
CA HIS A 412 -2.22 6.09 12.92
C HIS A 412 -1.91 5.26 11.68
N GLU A 413 -0.94 5.69 10.85
CA GLU A 413 -0.70 5.11 9.52
C GLU A 413 0.76 4.66 9.32
N SER A 414 1.59 4.64 10.39
CA SER A 414 2.97 4.14 10.29
C SER A 414 3.07 2.66 10.67
N TYR A 415 4.06 1.98 10.13
CA TYR A 415 4.38 0.61 10.56
C TYR A 415 4.80 0.57 12.01
N GLU A 416 5.47 1.62 12.48
CA GLU A 416 5.89 1.79 13.86
C GLU A 416 4.68 1.82 14.81
N SER A 417 3.60 2.51 14.43
CA SER A 417 2.37 2.56 15.22
C SER A 417 1.57 1.26 15.14
N ALA A 418 1.68 0.52 14.05
CA ALA A 418 0.99 -0.75 13.82
C ALA A 418 1.70 -1.94 14.48
N CYS A 419 3.00 -1.83 14.72
CA CYS A 419 3.88 -2.93 15.10
C CYS A 419 3.36 -3.75 16.29
N ASP A 420 2.94 -3.09 17.36
CA ASP A 420 2.46 -3.79 18.57
C ASP A 420 1.15 -4.55 18.30
N ARG A 421 0.27 -4.03 17.44
CA ARG A 421 -0.96 -4.74 17.04
C ARG A 421 -0.65 -5.98 16.23
N ILE A 422 0.26 -5.87 15.26
CA ILE A 422 0.69 -7.00 14.42
C ILE A 422 1.33 -8.09 15.28
N VAL A 423 2.24 -7.70 16.18
CA VAL A 423 2.90 -8.65 17.07
C VAL A 423 1.91 -9.29 18.04
N ASN A 424 0.94 -8.53 18.55
CA ASN A 424 -0.11 -9.08 19.39
C ASN A 424 -0.98 -10.13 18.66
N ASP A 425 -1.34 -9.87 17.40
CA ASP A 425 -2.06 -10.83 16.57
C ASP A 425 -1.25 -12.11 16.35
N ILE A 426 0.05 -11.99 16.05
CA ILE A 426 0.97 -13.15 15.95
C ILE A 426 1.00 -13.93 17.27
N HIS A 427 1.20 -13.24 18.39
CA HIS A 427 1.27 -13.88 19.69
C HIS A 427 -0.03 -14.58 20.08
N THR A 428 -1.18 -13.97 19.78
CA THR A 428 -2.51 -14.55 20.03
C THR A 428 -2.69 -15.90 19.34
N LEU A 429 -2.10 -16.06 18.16
CA LEU A 429 -2.19 -17.30 17.39
C LEU A 429 -1.14 -18.34 17.80
N VAL A 430 0.07 -17.91 18.16
CA VAL A 430 1.20 -18.81 18.40
C VAL A 430 1.19 -19.39 19.82
N PHE A 431 0.91 -18.57 20.84
CA PHE A 431 1.02 -19.02 22.25
C PHE A 431 0.02 -20.11 22.67
N PRO A 432 -1.24 -20.14 22.23
CA PRO A 432 -2.12 -21.26 22.53
C PRO A 432 -1.60 -22.59 22.00
N ILE A 433 -1.01 -22.58 20.79
CA ILE A 433 -0.47 -23.79 20.13
C ILE A 433 0.77 -24.32 20.87
N LEU A 434 1.62 -23.42 21.35
CA LEU A 434 2.82 -23.81 22.11
C LEU A 434 2.49 -24.41 23.47
N ASN A 435 1.41 -23.97 24.13
CA ASN A 435 0.95 -24.52 25.40
C ASN A 435 0.31 -25.92 25.28
N HIS A 436 -0.14 -26.31 24.08
CA HIS A 436 -0.70 -27.65 23.83
C HIS A 436 0.33 -28.67 23.33
N LYS A 437 1.53 -28.25 22.95
CA LYS A 437 2.63 -29.13 22.49
C LYS A 437 3.58 -29.55 23.61
N ASN A 438 3.38 -29.08 24.86
CA ASN A 438 4.09 -29.47 26.06
C ASN A 438 3.20 -30.31 26.96
#